data_35e282365fdc5c50b265cf7159245b11
#
_entry.id   35e282365fdc5c50b265cf7159245b11
#
_cell.length_a   1.000
_cell.length_b   1.000
_cell.length_c   1.000
_cell.angle_alpha   90.00
_cell.angle_beta   90.00
_cell.angle_gamma   90.00
#
_symmetry.space_group_name_H-M   'P 1'
#
loop_
_entity.id
_entity.type
_entity.pdbx_description
1 polymer ?
#
loop_
_entity_poly.entity_id
_entity_poly.type
_entity_poly.pdbx_seq_one_letter_code
_entity_poly.pdbx_strand_id
1 'polypeptide(L)'
;MYSTREEWLTAGIEEVRPLFDLSSKPLPKQIRVSCGFPSTALRSGAIGECWINSASADGTFEILIHPKLADPVKVFEVLIHELCHATAGAFNHGVVFQKIANSMHLKPIGSGRQPWKATVGNDQFAGVYSDIIDSLG
;
A
#
# COMPACT_ATOMS: atom_id res chain seq x y z
N MET A 1 6.30 17.80 -10.65
CA MET A 1 7.24 17.30 -9.65
C MET A 1 6.75 17.64 -8.25
N TYR A 2 6.90 16.73 -7.32
CA TYR A 2 6.41 16.91 -5.96
C TYR A 2 7.56 17.27 -5.03
N SER A 3 7.34 18.19 -4.12
CA SER A 3 8.40 18.69 -3.23
C SER A 3 8.69 17.74 -2.08
N THR A 4 7.75 16.85 -1.75
CA THR A 4 7.94 15.88 -0.67
C THR A 4 7.49 14.49 -1.13
N ARG A 5 8.00 13.46 -0.45
CA ARG A 5 7.56 12.09 -0.69
C ARG A 5 6.08 11.91 -0.34
N GLU A 6 5.61 12.60 0.71
CA GLU A 6 4.20 12.53 1.10
C GLU A 6 3.28 13.04 0.00
N GLU A 7 3.65 14.12 -0.68
CA GLU A 7 2.90 14.63 -1.81
C GLU A 7 2.90 13.64 -2.97
N TRP A 8 4.04 13.03 -3.25
CA TRP A 8 4.19 12.01 -4.29
C TRP A 8 3.29 10.80 -3.98
N LEU A 9 3.33 10.32 -2.73
CA LEU A 9 2.51 9.19 -2.30
C LEU A 9 1.01 9.52 -2.34
N THR A 10 0.64 10.71 -1.90
CA THR A 10 -0.76 11.16 -1.94
C THR A 10 -1.28 11.20 -3.37
N ALA A 11 -0.48 11.72 -4.28
CA ALA A 11 -0.83 11.73 -5.71
C ALA A 11 -0.93 10.31 -6.26
N GLY A 12 -0.04 9.43 -5.84
CA GLY A 12 -0.08 8.01 -6.22
C GLY A 12 -1.38 7.33 -5.80
N ILE A 13 -1.85 7.61 -4.59
CA ILE A 13 -3.12 7.07 -4.11
C ILE A 13 -4.26 7.51 -5.04
N GLU A 14 -4.32 8.79 -5.41
CA GLU A 14 -5.39 9.28 -6.27
C GLU A 14 -5.31 8.66 -7.66
N GLU A 15 -4.11 8.41 -8.18
CA GLU A 15 -3.95 7.77 -9.49
C GLU A 15 -4.41 6.32 -9.50
N VAL A 16 -4.27 5.59 -8.38
CA VAL A 16 -4.69 4.19 -8.32
C VAL A 16 -6.12 4.00 -7.84
N ARG A 17 -6.76 5.05 -7.33
CA ARG A 17 -8.15 4.97 -6.86
C ARG A 17 -9.10 4.35 -7.90
N PRO A 18 -9.08 4.79 -9.18
CA PRO A 18 -9.94 4.16 -10.19
C PRO A 18 -9.66 2.68 -10.41
N LEU A 19 -8.41 2.25 -10.24
CA LEU A 19 -8.06 0.84 -10.40
C LEU A 19 -8.68 -0.02 -9.30
N PHE A 20 -8.70 0.47 -8.06
CA PHE A 20 -9.39 -0.22 -6.98
C PHE A 20 -10.89 -0.28 -7.24
N ASP A 21 -11.49 0.80 -7.73
CA ASP A 21 -12.92 0.83 -8.07
C ASP A 21 -13.29 -0.22 -9.10
N LEU A 22 -12.44 -0.40 -10.12
CA LEU A 22 -12.71 -1.32 -11.22
C LEU A 22 -12.39 -2.77 -10.88
N SER A 23 -11.33 -3.01 -10.12
CA SER A 23 -10.76 -4.35 -9.96
C SER A 23 -11.10 -5.00 -8.63
N SER A 24 -11.56 -4.24 -7.66
CA SER A 24 -11.72 -4.74 -6.31
C SER A 24 -12.82 -3.97 -5.59
N LYS A 25 -12.48 -3.35 -4.46
CA LYS A 25 -13.37 -2.50 -3.68
C LYS A 25 -12.83 -1.08 -3.68
N PRO A 26 -13.72 -0.06 -3.58
CA PRO A 26 -13.27 1.32 -3.52
C PRO A 26 -12.36 1.55 -2.31
N LEU A 27 -11.36 2.39 -2.50
CA LEU A 27 -10.52 2.85 -1.40
C LEU A 27 -11.36 3.73 -0.46
N PRO A 28 -11.02 3.77 0.84
CA PRO A 28 -11.62 4.75 1.74
C PRO A 28 -11.40 6.17 1.22
N LYS A 29 -12.36 7.05 1.46
CA LYS A 29 -12.27 8.44 0.97
C LYS A 29 -11.16 9.21 1.65
N GLN A 30 -10.98 8.99 2.96
CA GLN A 30 -10.01 9.71 3.77
C GLN A 30 -8.82 8.81 4.08
N ILE A 31 -7.74 9.00 3.33
CA ILE A 31 -6.48 8.29 3.55
C ILE A 31 -5.38 9.33 3.68
N ARG A 32 -4.59 9.19 4.73
CA ARG A 32 -3.39 10.01 4.92
C ARG A 32 -2.18 9.09 4.84
N VAL A 33 -1.19 9.48 4.04
CA VAL A 33 0.05 8.73 3.91
C VAL A 33 1.20 9.62 4.33
N SER A 34 2.14 9.05 5.07
CA SER A 34 3.33 9.76 5.49
C SER A 34 4.53 8.83 5.52
N CYS A 35 5.72 9.42 5.48
CA CYS A 35 6.96 8.69 5.68
C CYS A 35 7.27 8.72 7.17
N GLY A 36 7.39 7.54 7.75
CA GLY A 36 7.64 7.41 9.18
C GLY A 36 8.07 5.99 9.51
N PHE A 37 8.45 5.78 10.76
CA PHE A 37 8.82 4.45 11.22
C PHE A 37 7.56 3.73 11.68
N PRO A 38 7.15 2.62 11.00
CA PRO A 38 6.01 1.84 11.49
C PRO A 38 6.24 1.38 12.93
N SER A 39 5.15 1.25 13.66
CA SER A 39 5.22 0.91 15.09
C SER A 39 5.93 -0.41 15.37
N THR A 40 5.94 -1.33 14.41
CA THR A 40 6.58 -2.64 14.53
C THR A 40 7.96 -2.70 13.88
N ALA A 41 8.48 -1.59 13.34
CA ALA A 41 9.72 -1.59 12.54
C ALA A 41 10.92 -2.12 13.30
N LEU A 42 11.05 -1.77 14.58
CA LEU A 42 12.18 -2.17 15.41
C LEU A 42 12.19 -3.66 15.70
N ARG A 43 11.00 -4.30 15.74
CA ARG A 43 10.88 -5.71 16.09
C ARG A 43 10.74 -6.62 14.87
N SER A 44 10.03 -6.17 13.86
CA SER A 44 9.70 -7.01 12.70
C SER A 44 10.35 -6.55 11.39
N GLY A 45 11.00 -5.37 11.39
CA GLY A 45 11.56 -4.81 10.17
C GLY A 45 10.49 -4.35 9.19
N ALA A 46 9.31 -4.01 9.68
CA ALA A 46 8.21 -3.57 8.82
C ALA A 46 8.61 -2.33 8.02
N ILE A 47 8.27 -2.32 6.72
CA ILE A 47 8.58 -1.23 5.79
C ILE A 47 7.34 -0.43 5.43
N GLY A 48 6.16 -0.92 5.80
CA GLY A 48 4.90 -0.20 5.63
C GLY A 48 3.91 -0.63 6.70
N GLU A 49 2.94 0.22 6.98
CA GLU A 49 1.91 -0.06 7.97
C GLU A 49 0.64 0.70 7.61
N CYS A 50 -0.51 0.06 7.76
CA CYS A 50 -1.82 0.70 7.60
C CYS A 50 -2.57 0.68 8.93
N TRP A 51 -3.06 1.85 9.32
CA TRP A 51 -3.90 2.00 10.51
C TRP A 51 -5.34 2.21 10.03
N ILE A 52 -6.24 1.34 10.44
CA ILE A 52 -7.65 1.48 10.07
C ILE A 52 -8.26 2.70 10.78
N ASN A 53 -9.36 3.22 10.24
CA ASN A 53 -9.94 4.49 10.68
C ASN A 53 -10.31 4.50 12.17
N SER A 54 -10.59 3.35 12.75
CA SER A 54 -10.89 3.27 14.18
C SER A 54 -9.68 3.56 15.06
N ALA A 55 -8.47 3.49 14.51
CA ALA A 55 -7.23 3.79 15.23
C ALA A 55 -6.85 5.26 15.12
N SER A 56 -7.46 6.02 14.21
CA SER A 56 -7.21 7.45 14.04
C SER A 56 -8.25 8.28 14.79
N ALA A 57 -7.82 9.40 15.35
CA ALA A 57 -8.71 10.28 16.13
C ALA A 57 -9.80 10.90 15.25
N ASP A 58 -9.54 11.14 13.97
CA ASP A 58 -10.47 11.81 13.06
C ASP A 58 -11.13 10.84 12.06
N GLY A 59 -10.99 9.55 12.28
CA GLY A 59 -11.60 8.54 11.40
C GLY A 59 -10.89 8.36 10.07
N THR A 60 -9.68 8.86 9.92
CA THR A 60 -8.89 8.74 8.69
C THR A 60 -8.03 7.49 8.72
N PHE A 61 -7.97 6.75 7.61
CA PHE A 61 -6.99 5.67 7.45
C PHE A 61 -5.61 6.28 7.31
N GLU A 62 -4.63 5.75 8.03
CA GLU A 62 -3.27 6.25 7.96
C GLU A 62 -2.31 5.17 7.49
N ILE A 63 -1.46 5.53 6.53
CA ILE A 63 -0.46 4.64 5.96
C ILE A 63 0.90 5.24 6.23
N LEU A 64 1.80 4.43 6.80
CA LEU A 64 3.18 4.81 7.04
C LEU A 64 4.09 4.00 6.14
N ILE A 65 5.00 4.67 5.46
CA ILE A 65 6.02 4.04 4.61
C ILE A 65 7.38 4.34 5.24
N HIS A 66 8.20 3.30 5.42
CA HIS A 66 9.51 3.46 6.05
C HIS A 66 10.39 4.38 5.20
N PRO A 67 11.03 5.41 5.79
CA PRO A 67 11.77 6.41 5.03
C PRO A 67 13.02 5.88 4.30
N LYS A 68 13.54 4.72 4.68
CA LYS A 68 14.72 4.16 3.99
C LYS A 68 14.39 3.57 2.62
N LEU A 69 13.11 3.34 2.30
CA LEU A 69 12.74 2.89 0.96
C LEU A 69 12.93 4.03 -0.03
N ALA A 70 13.74 3.81 -1.06
CA ALA A 70 14.09 4.83 -2.03
C ALA A 70 13.69 4.48 -3.46
N ASP A 71 13.70 3.20 -3.83
CA ASP A 71 13.33 2.75 -5.17
C ASP A 71 11.83 3.00 -5.39
N PRO A 72 11.44 3.83 -6.39
CA PRO A 72 10.02 4.14 -6.61
C PRO A 72 9.13 2.92 -6.81
N VAL A 73 9.62 1.89 -7.49
CA VAL A 73 8.83 0.66 -7.70
C VAL A 73 8.60 -0.05 -6.38
N LYS A 74 9.64 -0.17 -5.56
CA LYS A 74 9.51 -0.80 -4.24
C LYS A 74 8.59 -0.01 -3.33
N VAL A 75 8.70 1.32 -3.33
CA VAL A 75 7.81 2.18 -2.56
C VAL A 75 6.37 1.96 -3.00
N PHE A 76 6.14 1.88 -4.31
CA PHE A 76 4.79 1.68 -4.84
C PHE A 76 4.23 0.29 -4.49
N GLU A 77 5.06 -0.75 -4.54
CA GLU A 77 4.65 -2.09 -4.10
C GLU A 77 4.16 -2.08 -2.66
N VAL A 78 4.91 -1.41 -1.78
CA VAL A 78 4.53 -1.27 -0.37
C VAL A 78 3.25 -0.45 -0.23
N LEU A 79 3.14 0.64 -0.97
CA LEU A 79 1.94 1.48 -0.95
C LEU A 79 0.70 0.66 -1.32
N ILE A 80 0.75 -0.10 -2.42
CA ILE A 80 -0.39 -0.92 -2.86
C ILE A 80 -0.74 -1.96 -1.79
N HIS A 81 0.27 -2.59 -1.18
CA HIS A 81 0.04 -3.56 -0.09
C HIS A 81 -0.76 -2.91 1.06
N GLU A 82 -0.34 -1.72 1.51
CA GLU A 82 -1.03 -1.05 2.60
C GLU A 82 -2.42 -0.56 2.20
N LEU A 83 -2.60 -0.14 0.95
CA LEU A 83 -3.92 0.24 0.43
C LEU A 83 -4.86 -0.96 0.40
N CYS A 84 -4.35 -2.16 0.15
CA CYS A 84 -5.15 -3.37 0.22
C CYS A 84 -5.67 -3.62 1.65
N HIS A 85 -4.85 -3.35 2.67
CA HIS A 85 -5.32 -3.40 4.06
C HIS A 85 -6.42 -2.37 4.33
N ALA A 86 -6.25 -1.15 3.86
CA ALA A 86 -7.25 -0.10 4.03
C ALA A 86 -8.58 -0.50 3.39
N THR A 87 -8.52 -1.08 2.19
CA THR A 87 -9.71 -1.54 1.46
C THR A 87 -10.37 -2.73 2.16
N ALA A 88 -9.57 -3.65 2.67
CA ALA A 88 -10.07 -4.81 3.41
C ALA A 88 -10.64 -4.42 4.78
N GLY A 89 -10.19 -3.31 5.33
CA GLY A 89 -10.61 -2.86 6.66
C GLY A 89 -10.06 -3.71 7.79
N ALA A 90 -8.94 -4.39 7.57
CA ALA A 90 -8.38 -5.30 8.57
C ALA A 90 -6.86 -5.38 8.42
N PHE A 91 -6.20 -5.69 9.53
CA PHE A 91 -4.74 -5.82 9.56
C PHE A 91 -4.24 -7.20 9.15
N ASN A 92 -5.11 -8.21 9.12
CA ASN A 92 -4.67 -9.56 8.82
C ASN A 92 -4.47 -9.76 7.31
N HIS A 93 -3.79 -10.85 6.97
CA HIS A 93 -3.53 -11.22 5.57
C HIS A 93 -4.40 -12.41 5.16
N GLY A 94 -5.68 -12.37 5.57
CA GLY A 94 -6.64 -13.43 5.29
C GLY A 94 -7.22 -13.35 3.88
N VAL A 95 -8.30 -14.10 3.67
CA VAL A 95 -8.89 -14.27 2.32
C VAL A 95 -9.28 -12.94 1.67
N VAL A 96 -9.87 -12.02 2.44
CA VAL A 96 -10.30 -10.73 1.89
C VAL A 96 -9.10 -9.94 1.39
N PHE A 97 -8.05 -9.82 2.21
CA PHE A 97 -6.81 -9.16 1.80
C PHE A 97 -6.20 -9.83 0.58
N GLN A 98 -6.12 -11.17 0.59
CA GLN A 98 -5.49 -11.91 -0.51
C GLN A 98 -6.19 -11.69 -1.84
N LYS A 99 -7.51 -11.67 -1.85
CA LYS A 99 -8.27 -11.42 -3.08
C LYS A 99 -8.01 -10.02 -3.62
N ILE A 100 -8.01 -9.02 -2.73
CA ILE A 100 -7.75 -7.63 -3.12
C ILE A 100 -6.32 -7.51 -3.65
N ALA A 101 -5.35 -8.02 -2.91
CA ALA A 101 -3.93 -7.94 -3.30
C ALA A 101 -3.69 -8.62 -4.66
N ASN A 102 -4.29 -9.77 -4.87
CA ASN A 102 -4.17 -10.48 -6.14
C ASN A 102 -4.77 -9.66 -7.28
N SER A 103 -5.94 -9.04 -7.07
CA SER A 103 -6.58 -8.21 -8.09
C SER A 103 -5.78 -6.95 -8.39
N MET A 104 -4.96 -6.50 -7.45
CA MET A 104 -4.11 -5.33 -7.60
C MET A 104 -2.68 -5.70 -8.02
N HIS A 105 -2.48 -6.94 -8.49
CA HIS A 105 -1.25 -7.42 -9.12
C HIS A 105 -0.08 -7.59 -8.15
N LEU A 106 -0.37 -7.97 -6.92
CA LEU A 106 0.63 -8.39 -5.94
C LEU A 106 0.66 -9.91 -5.83
N LYS A 107 1.81 -10.46 -5.45
CA LYS A 107 1.96 -11.88 -5.17
C LYS A 107 2.67 -12.07 -3.84
N PRO A 108 2.41 -13.20 -3.14
CA PRO A 108 3.05 -13.45 -1.85
C PRO A 108 4.50 -13.88 -2.01
N ILE A 109 5.37 -13.38 -1.12
CA ILE A 109 6.77 -13.83 -1.03
C ILE A 109 7.15 -14.17 0.40
N GLY A 110 6.20 -14.12 1.33
CA GLY A 110 6.45 -14.49 2.71
C GLY A 110 6.65 -16.00 2.84
N SER A 111 7.13 -16.41 4.00
CA SER A 111 7.37 -17.83 4.31
C SER A 111 6.44 -18.32 5.42
N GLY A 112 6.40 -19.63 5.61
CA GLY A 112 5.62 -20.23 6.68
C GLY A 112 4.13 -20.19 6.41
N ARG A 113 3.36 -19.94 7.47
CA ARG A 113 1.90 -19.99 7.41
C ARG A 113 1.26 -18.70 6.89
N GLN A 114 2.03 -17.64 6.73
CA GLN A 114 1.53 -16.34 6.28
C GLN A 114 2.34 -15.81 5.10
N PRO A 115 2.25 -16.49 3.93
CA PRO A 115 3.04 -16.04 2.77
C PRO A 115 2.63 -14.65 2.28
N TRP A 116 1.39 -14.23 2.51
CA TRP A 116 0.91 -12.91 2.09
C TRP A 116 1.33 -11.77 3.01
N LYS A 117 2.01 -12.07 4.12
CA LYS A 117 2.54 -11.04 5.01
C LYS A 117 3.54 -10.12 4.30
N ALA A 118 4.26 -10.66 3.32
CA ALA A 118 5.14 -9.89 2.46
C ALA A 118 4.76 -10.13 0.99
N THR A 119 4.68 -9.05 0.21
CA THR A 119 4.26 -9.14 -1.18
C THR A 119 5.17 -8.32 -2.08
N VAL A 120 5.23 -8.70 -3.34
CA VAL A 120 5.85 -7.91 -4.41
C VAL A 120 4.90 -7.91 -5.62
N GLY A 121 5.19 -7.08 -6.62
CA GLY A 121 4.43 -7.08 -7.85
C GLY A 121 4.56 -8.41 -8.58
N ASN A 122 3.46 -8.88 -9.18
CA ASN A 122 3.48 -10.03 -10.07
C ASN A 122 3.87 -9.59 -11.48
N ASP A 123 3.74 -10.50 -12.46
CA ASP A 123 4.18 -10.23 -13.84
C ASP A 123 3.43 -9.08 -14.52
N GLN A 124 2.21 -8.77 -14.06
CA GLN A 124 1.42 -7.67 -14.62
C GLN A 124 1.68 -6.33 -13.93
N PHE A 125 2.37 -6.31 -12.79
CA PHE A 125 2.52 -5.10 -11.99
C PHE A 125 3.16 -3.96 -12.78
N ALA A 126 4.25 -4.24 -13.47
CA ALA A 126 4.95 -3.20 -14.25
C ALA A 126 4.04 -2.64 -15.36
N GLY A 127 3.30 -3.49 -16.04
CA GLY A 127 2.39 -3.06 -17.12
C GLY A 127 1.26 -2.17 -16.62
N VAL A 128 0.82 -2.38 -15.38
CA VAL A 128 -0.27 -1.61 -14.81
C VAL A 128 0.22 -0.30 -14.20
N TYR A 129 1.35 -0.34 -13.49
CA TYR A 129 1.75 0.78 -12.63
C TYR A 129 2.93 1.60 -13.13
N SER A 130 3.74 1.11 -14.09
CA SER A 130 4.94 1.84 -14.50
C SER A 130 4.64 3.22 -15.07
N ASP A 131 3.58 3.36 -15.86
CA ASP A 131 3.20 4.66 -16.40
C ASP A 131 2.77 5.63 -15.29
N ILE A 132 2.06 5.12 -14.29
CA ILE A 132 1.67 5.93 -13.14
C ILE A 132 2.90 6.40 -12.39
N ILE A 133 3.82 5.48 -12.09
CA ILE A 133 5.05 5.79 -11.36
C ILE A 133 5.87 6.83 -12.14
N ASP A 134 6.02 6.63 -13.44
CA ASP A 134 6.76 7.56 -14.30
C ASP A 134 6.11 8.94 -14.34
N SER A 135 4.76 9.00 -14.38
CA SER A 135 4.05 10.27 -14.44
C SER A 135 4.16 11.07 -13.14
N LEU A 136 4.40 10.39 -12.03
CA LEU A 136 4.56 11.07 -10.75
C LEU A 136 5.94 11.76 -10.63
N GLY A 137 6.89 11.33 -11.43
CA GLY A 137 8.22 11.93 -11.42
C GLY A 137 9.07 11.44 -10.28
#